data_7570df0bb7624d73f3ab53dd0a01f55a
#
_entry.id   7570df0bb7624d73f3ab53dd0a01f55a
#
_cell.length_a   1.000
_cell.length_b   1.000
_cell.length_c   1.000
_cell.angle_alpha   90.00
_cell.angle_beta   90.00
_cell.angle_gamma   90.00
#
_symmetry.space_group_name_H-M   'P 1'
#
loop_
_entity.id
_entity.type
_entity.pdbx_description
1 polymer ?
#
loop_
_entity_poly.entity_id
_entity_poly.type
_entity_poly.pdbx_seq_one_letter_code
_entity_poly.pdbx_strand_id
1 'polypeptide(L)'
;SVADDKVVSKGDVSGWDYDPAVGDKCAVIDFSDVKDQGTYKIVLDTGAESYEFPVGDGVYDDIYKASVLMFYDQRCGTELDSAIAGDFAHAACHTGTAIVYGSDVAKDVTGGWHDAGDYGRYVVPGAKAVQDLLLTYEDSEYAAKDDAIGIPESGNGVPDVLDEVRYELDWMLKMQDETSGGVYHKVTGEVFPEMVAAVEENAQMILSPISNTATGDFAAVMAKASVVYRKYDAAFADSCLAAAQKAWKYLEQHQGDAGFKNVGSIVTGEYP
;
A
#
# COMPACT_ATOMS: atom_id res chain seq x y z
N SER A 1 -15.47 -33.66 -2.52
CA SER A 1 -14.93 -33.55 -1.15
C SER A 1 -13.72 -34.46 -0.99
N VAL A 2 -12.64 -33.93 -0.43
CA VAL A 2 -11.42 -34.72 -0.14
C VAL A 2 -11.59 -35.59 1.10
N ALA A 3 -12.35 -35.12 2.09
CA ALA A 3 -12.48 -35.79 3.40
C ALA A 3 -13.14 -37.15 3.33
N ASP A 4 -14.08 -37.38 2.41
CA ASP A 4 -14.91 -38.57 2.33
C ASP A 4 -15.01 -39.16 0.89
N ASP A 5 -14.19 -38.61 -0.01
CA ASP A 5 -14.11 -39.02 -1.44
C ASP A 5 -15.47 -38.97 -2.17
N LYS A 6 -16.37 -38.08 -1.73
CA LYS A 6 -17.69 -37.91 -2.34
C LYS A 6 -17.70 -36.90 -3.45
N VAL A 7 -18.41 -37.19 -4.50
CA VAL A 7 -18.76 -36.22 -5.54
C VAL A 7 -19.91 -35.34 -5.02
N VAL A 8 -19.64 -34.05 -4.82
CA VAL A 8 -20.60 -33.07 -4.29
C VAL A 8 -21.29 -32.27 -5.39
N SER A 9 -20.65 -32.13 -6.56
CA SER A 9 -21.22 -31.48 -7.73
C SER A 9 -20.69 -32.15 -9.00
N LYS A 10 -21.47 -32.10 -10.08
CA LYS A 10 -21.09 -32.57 -11.43
C LYS A 10 -21.57 -31.57 -12.44
N GLY A 11 -20.77 -31.36 -13.46
CA GLY A 11 -21.09 -30.49 -14.59
C GLY A 11 -20.20 -30.78 -15.78
N ASP A 12 -20.58 -30.26 -16.92
CA ASP A 12 -19.80 -30.34 -18.14
C ASP A 12 -18.90 -29.12 -18.29
N VAL A 13 -17.65 -29.34 -18.68
CA VAL A 13 -16.74 -28.26 -19.04
C VAL A 13 -16.99 -27.85 -20.48
N SER A 14 -17.42 -26.63 -20.67
CA SER A 14 -17.74 -26.06 -22.00
C SER A 14 -17.10 -24.67 -22.15
N GLY A 15 -17.20 -24.12 -23.38
CA GLY A 15 -16.72 -22.77 -23.62
C GLY A 15 -15.20 -22.64 -23.65
N TRP A 16 -14.52 -23.67 -24.16
CA TRP A 16 -13.09 -23.62 -24.38
C TRP A 16 -12.74 -22.50 -25.39
N ASP A 17 -12.01 -21.49 -24.94
CA ASP A 17 -11.55 -20.40 -25.79
C ASP A 17 -10.06 -20.14 -25.55
N TYR A 18 -9.41 -19.58 -26.57
CA TYR A 18 -8.00 -19.22 -26.47
C TYR A 18 -7.85 -17.95 -25.63
N ASP A 19 -7.10 -18.07 -24.54
CA ASP A 19 -6.73 -16.93 -23.70
C ASP A 19 -5.31 -16.46 -24.08
N PRO A 20 -5.18 -15.28 -24.71
CA PRO A 20 -3.88 -14.76 -25.12
C PRO A 20 -2.96 -14.39 -23.93
N ALA A 21 -3.51 -14.19 -22.72
CA ALA A 21 -2.73 -13.86 -21.54
C ALA A 21 -1.93 -15.07 -21.02
N VAL A 22 -2.50 -16.28 -21.14
CA VAL A 22 -1.84 -17.54 -20.77
C VAL A 22 -1.26 -18.28 -21.96
N GLY A 23 -1.66 -17.94 -23.18
CA GLY A 23 -1.18 -18.59 -24.41
C GLY A 23 -1.75 -19.99 -24.65
N ASP A 24 -2.88 -20.33 -24.05
CA ASP A 24 -3.49 -21.66 -24.11
C ASP A 24 -5.02 -21.56 -24.22
N LYS A 25 -5.69 -22.71 -24.47
CA LYS A 25 -7.14 -22.81 -24.42
C LYS A 25 -7.59 -23.08 -23.00
N CYS A 26 -8.41 -22.17 -22.49
CA CYS A 26 -8.97 -22.22 -21.15
C CYS A 26 -10.49 -22.38 -21.16
N ALA A 27 -11.02 -22.92 -20.08
CA ALA A 27 -12.46 -22.93 -19.80
C ALA A 27 -12.70 -22.60 -18.34
N VAL A 28 -13.86 -22.03 -18.05
CA VAL A 28 -14.27 -21.70 -16.67
C VAL A 28 -15.13 -22.84 -16.14
N ILE A 29 -14.83 -23.30 -14.94
CA ILE A 29 -15.66 -24.23 -14.18
C ILE A 29 -16.30 -23.47 -13.03
N ASP A 30 -17.61 -23.30 -13.06
CA ASP A 30 -18.37 -22.68 -11.98
C ASP A 30 -18.86 -23.75 -11.02
N PHE A 31 -18.42 -23.65 -9.77
CA PHE A 31 -18.85 -24.50 -8.65
C PHE A 31 -19.45 -23.67 -7.51
N SER A 32 -20.01 -22.50 -7.82
CA SER A 32 -20.61 -21.59 -6.85
C SER A 32 -21.76 -22.19 -6.04
N ASP A 33 -22.31 -23.32 -6.46
CA ASP A 33 -23.34 -24.06 -5.72
C ASP A 33 -22.76 -24.90 -4.55
N VAL A 34 -21.44 -25.12 -4.51
CA VAL A 34 -20.78 -25.82 -3.39
C VAL A 34 -20.61 -24.84 -2.24
N LYS A 35 -21.46 -25.00 -1.20
CA LYS A 35 -21.49 -24.09 -0.03
C LYS A 35 -20.98 -24.73 1.25
N ASP A 36 -20.95 -26.05 1.31
CA ASP A 36 -20.47 -26.74 2.50
C ASP A 36 -18.99 -26.49 2.73
N GLN A 37 -18.63 -26.15 3.95
CA GLN A 37 -17.22 -25.95 4.31
C GLN A 37 -16.46 -27.26 4.20
N GLY A 38 -15.27 -27.19 3.61
CA GLY A 38 -14.42 -28.37 3.44
C GLY A 38 -13.30 -28.17 2.44
N THR A 39 -12.52 -29.22 2.24
CA THR A 39 -11.47 -29.28 1.21
C THR A 39 -11.96 -30.05 0.01
N TYR A 40 -11.77 -29.50 -1.16
CA TYR A 40 -12.26 -30.02 -2.43
C TYR A 40 -11.15 -30.12 -3.46
N LYS A 41 -11.36 -30.94 -4.46
CA LYS A 41 -10.61 -30.95 -5.73
C LYS A 41 -11.55 -31.13 -6.90
N ILE A 42 -11.18 -30.63 -8.05
CA ILE A 42 -11.86 -30.86 -9.32
C ILE A 42 -11.21 -32.07 -9.98
N VAL A 43 -12.05 -33.00 -10.45
CA VAL A 43 -11.60 -34.22 -11.15
C VAL A 43 -12.29 -34.24 -12.50
N LEU A 44 -11.53 -34.34 -13.59
CA LEU A 44 -12.04 -34.51 -14.94
C LEU A 44 -12.23 -35.99 -15.27
N ASP A 45 -13.08 -36.30 -16.22
CA ASP A 45 -13.31 -37.65 -16.74
C ASP A 45 -12.06 -38.27 -17.40
N THR A 46 -11.11 -37.43 -17.80
CA THR A 46 -9.78 -37.84 -18.28
C THR A 46 -8.87 -38.33 -17.19
N GLY A 47 -9.25 -38.19 -15.91
CA GLY A 47 -8.44 -38.50 -14.75
C GLY A 47 -7.50 -37.38 -14.31
N ALA A 48 -7.55 -36.22 -14.96
CA ALA A 48 -6.81 -35.04 -14.51
C ALA A 48 -7.48 -34.44 -13.25
N GLU A 49 -6.67 -33.99 -12.29
CA GLU A 49 -7.14 -33.42 -11.03
C GLU A 49 -6.52 -32.03 -10.80
N SER A 50 -7.29 -31.15 -10.17
CA SER A 50 -6.75 -29.89 -9.64
C SER A 50 -5.96 -30.13 -8.35
N TYR A 51 -5.19 -29.12 -7.93
CA TYR A 51 -4.79 -29.04 -6.53
C TYR A 51 -6.03 -29.02 -5.62
N GLU A 52 -5.84 -29.42 -4.36
CA GLU A 52 -6.85 -29.27 -3.33
C GLU A 52 -7.03 -27.80 -2.97
N PHE A 53 -8.28 -27.39 -2.73
CA PHE A 53 -8.61 -26.04 -2.31
C PHE A 53 -9.70 -26.04 -1.24
N PRO A 54 -9.65 -25.12 -0.27
CA PRO A 54 -10.69 -24.99 0.73
C PRO A 54 -11.90 -24.20 0.19
N VAL A 55 -13.06 -24.55 0.70
CA VAL A 55 -14.30 -23.75 0.60
C VAL A 55 -14.78 -23.50 2.03
N GLY A 56 -15.03 -22.25 2.38
CA GLY A 56 -15.48 -21.88 3.73
C GLY A 56 -15.24 -20.42 4.05
N ASP A 57 -15.70 -20.00 5.23
CA ASP A 57 -15.41 -18.69 5.76
C ASP A 57 -13.92 -18.60 6.16
N GLY A 58 -13.31 -17.43 6.02
CA GLY A 58 -11.93 -17.17 6.45
C GLY A 58 -10.83 -17.78 5.56
N VAL A 59 -11.15 -18.32 4.37
CA VAL A 59 -10.16 -18.93 3.45
C VAL A 59 -9.07 -17.97 3.02
N TYR A 60 -9.32 -16.66 3.09
CA TYR A 60 -8.41 -15.60 2.69
C TYR A 60 -7.84 -14.79 3.85
N ASP A 61 -8.19 -15.12 5.11
CA ASP A 61 -7.79 -14.33 6.28
C ASP A 61 -6.27 -14.25 6.42
N ASP A 62 -5.56 -15.38 6.25
CA ASP A 62 -4.10 -15.41 6.34
C ASP A 62 -3.43 -14.59 5.22
N ILE A 63 -3.97 -14.64 4.00
CA ILE A 63 -3.47 -13.83 2.88
C ILE A 63 -3.72 -12.35 3.12
N TYR A 64 -4.91 -11.98 3.60
CA TYR A 64 -5.23 -10.61 3.97
C TYR A 64 -4.27 -10.10 5.05
N LYS A 65 -4.11 -10.86 6.13
CA LYS A 65 -3.18 -10.53 7.22
C LYS A 65 -1.75 -10.33 6.71
N ALA A 66 -1.24 -11.27 5.92
CA ALA A 66 0.10 -11.16 5.34
C ALA A 66 0.24 -9.94 4.42
N SER A 67 -0.81 -9.60 3.67
CA SER A 67 -0.81 -8.42 2.79
C SER A 67 -0.76 -7.11 3.55
N VAL A 68 -1.42 -7.00 4.70
CA VAL A 68 -1.34 -5.80 5.54
C VAL A 68 0.00 -5.75 6.28
N LEU A 69 0.49 -6.88 6.81
CA LEU A 69 1.80 -6.94 7.48
C LEU A 69 2.95 -6.59 6.53
N MET A 70 2.82 -6.84 5.22
CA MET A 70 3.80 -6.37 4.23
C MET A 70 4.00 -4.84 4.30
N PHE A 71 2.94 -4.06 4.51
CA PHE A 71 3.06 -2.61 4.68
C PHE A 71 3.74 -2.24 6.00
N TYR A 72 3.44 -2.95 7.09
CA TYR A 72 4.17 -2.78 8.34
C TYR A 72 5.68 -3.00 8.15
N ASP A 73 6.07 -4.04 7.40
CA ASP A 73 7.48 -4.34 7.11
C ASP A 73 8.16 -3.27 6.23
N GLN A 74 7.39 -2.42 5.55
CA GLN A 74 7.90 -1.27 4.78
C GLN A 74 7.98 0.03 5.60
N ARG A 75 7.53 0.05 6.85
CA ARG A 75 7.57 1.27 7.66
C ARG A 75 8.99 1.80 7.82
N CYS A 76 9.19 3.06 7.43
CA CYS A 76 10.45 3.81 7.56
C CYS A 76 10.41 4.70 8.81
N GLY A 77 11.57 4.94 9.42
CA GLY A 77 11.68 5.89 10.54
C GLY A 77 11.27 5.34 11.89
N THR A 78 10.93 4.07 11.99
CA THR A 78 10.57 3.37 13.23
C THR A 78 11.32 2.05 13.36
N GLU A 79 11.39 1.52 14.57
CA GLU A 79 11.84 0.15 14.81
C GLU A 79 10.73 -0.83 14.37
N LEU A 80 11.12 -1.90 13.69
CA LEU A 80 10.25 -3.03 13.40
C LEU A 80 10.50 -4.13 14.43
N ASP A 81 9.46 -4.42 15.24
CA ASP A 81 9.55 -5.42 16.30
C ASP A 81 9.70 -6.84 15.72
N SER A 82 10.68 -7.58 16.19
CA SER A 82 10.94 -8.96 15.75
C SER A 82 9.80 -9.94 16.02
N ALA A 83 8.94 -9.65 16.99
CA ALA A 83 7.74 -10.45 17.25
C ALA A 83 6.68 -10.30 16.14
N ILE A 84 6.74 -9.22 15.36
CA ILE A 84 5.80 -8.91 14.27
C ILE A 84 6.48 -9.14 12.92
N ALA A 85 7.60 -8.47 12.67
CA ALA A 85 8.33 -8.47 11.40
C ALA A 85 9.22 -9.71 11.17
N GLY A 86 9.43 -10.55 12.21
CA GLY A 86 10.27 -11.74 12.07
C GLY A 86 11.67 -11.42 11.53
N ASP A 87 12.00 -11.98 10.38
CA ASP A 87 13.31 -11.80 9.72
C ASP A 87 13.51 -10.39 9.12
N PHE A 88 12.44 -9.59 8.98
CA PHE A 88 12.50 -8.21 8.50
C PHE A 88 12.69 -7.19 9.62
N ALA A 89 12.79 -7.64 10.88
CA ALA A 89 12.96 -6.76 12.03
C ALA A 89 14.27 -5.97 11.95
N HIS A 90 14.20 -4.69 12.28
CA HIS A 90 15.37 -3.81 12.33
C HIS A 90 15.13 -2.61 13.26
N ALA A 91 16.21 -1.97 13.72
CA ALA A 91 16.12 -0.71 14.45
C ALA A 91 15.58 0.42 13.55
N ALA A 92 15.16 1.53 14.15
CA ALA A 92 14.68 2.68 13.39
C ALA A 92 15.73 3.14 12.34
N CYS A 93 15.28 3.24 11.08
CA CYS A 93 16.09 3.70 9.95
C CYS A 93 15.71 5.13 9.54
N HIS A 94 16.54 5.82 8.76
CA HIS A 94 16.28 7.12 8.13
C HIS A 94 15.63 8.17 9.06
N THR A 95 16.09 8.23 10.31
CA THR A 95 15.57 9.15 11.35
C THR A 95 16.14 10.57 11.25
N GLY A 96 17.06 10.82 10.32
CA GLY A 96 17.65 12.14 10.07
C GLY A 96 16.73 13.03 9.23
N THR A 97 17.06 14.34 9.21
CA THR A 97 16.39 15.30 8.34
C THR A 97 16.81 15.14 6.88
N ALA A 98 15.90 15.42 5.96
CA ALA A 98 16.21 15.55 4.53
C ALA A 98 16.51 17.00 4.18
N ILE A 99 17.39 17.22 3.19
CA ILE A 99 17.71 18.55 2.66
C ILE A 99 16.79 18.83 1.47
N VAL A 100 16.13 19.99 1.49
CA VAL A 100 15.32 20.45 0.34
C VAL A 100 16.26 20.74 -0.84
N TYR A 101 16.02 20.08 -1.97
CA TYR A 101 16.86 20.21 -3.16
C TYR A 101 17.08 21.69 -3.55
N GLY A 102 18.33 22.01 -3.81
CA GLY A 102 18.75 23.38 -4.21
C GLY A 102 18.77 24.40 -3.08
N SER A 103 18.70 23.96 -1.82
CA SER A 103 18.79 24.82 -0.64
C SER A 103 19.57 24.16 0.50
N ASP A 104 19.81 24.91 1.57
CA ASP A 104 20.39 24.40 2.82
C ASP A 104 19.30 24.12 3.88
N VAL A 105 18.02 24.12 3.47
CA VAL A 105 16.91 23.91 4.40
C VAL A 105 16.74 22.44 4.69
N ALA A 106 16.85 22.07 5.96
CA ALA A 106 16.57 20.73 6.46
C ALA A 106 15.11 20.62 6.93
N LYS A 107 14.44 19.53 6.56
CA LYS A 107 13.06 19.21 7.00
C LYS A 107 13.01 17.83 7.60
N ASP A 108 12.23 17.69 8.69
CA ASP A 108 11.82 16.37 9.16
C ASP A 108 10.72 15.80 8.27
N VAL A 109 11.08 14.77 7.53
CA VAL A 109 10.16 13.94 6.73
C VAL A 109 10.36 12.46 7.07
N THR A 110 10.64 12.18 8.35
CA THR A 110 10.73 10.81 8.88
C THR A 110 9.36 10.14 8.84
N GLY A 111 9.32 8.85 8.53
CA GLY A 111 8.08 8.07 8.42
C GLY A 111 7.79 7.64 6.99
N GLY A 112 6.59 7.13 6.77
CA GLY A 112 6.13 6.59 5.50
C GLY A 112 6.65 5.18 5.21
N TRP A 113 6.31 4.66 4.03
CA TRP A 113 6.76 3.34 3.59
C TRP A 113 7.92 3.42 2.61
N HIS A 114 8.87 2.52 2.74
CA HIS A 114 9.85 2.27 1.68
C HIS A 114 9.13 1.80 0.42
N ASP A 115 9.55 2.29 -0.75
CA ASP A 115 8.96 1.91 -2.04
C ASP A 115 9.34 0.47 -2.43
N ALA A 116 10.64 0.21 -2.37
CA ALA A 116 11.22 -1.08 -2.72
C ALA A 116 12.55 -1.27 -1.96
N GLY A 117 13.49 -1.99 -2.52
CA GLY A 117 14.84 -2.15 -1.95
C GLY A 117 15.74 -0.91 -2.07
N ASP A 118 15.24 0.20 -2.58
CA ASP A 118 15.95 1.48 -2.65
C ASP A 118 15.71 2.38 -1.42
N TYR A 119 14.83 1.98 -0.51
CA TYR A 119 14.42 2.69 0.71
C TYR A 119 13.92 4.12 0.49
N GLY A 120 13.78 4.56 -0.76
CA GLY A 120 13.16 5.83 -1.13
C GLY A 120 11.68 5.83 -0.77
N ARG A 121 11.15 7.03 -0.51
CA ARG A 121 9.73 7.24 -0.22
C ARG A 121 9.17 8.22 -1.24
N TYR A 122 8.15 7.79 -1.95
CA TYR A 122 7.61 8.48 -3.11
C TYR A 122 6.12 8.72 -2.92
N VAL A 123 5.68 9.96 -3.06
CA VAL A 123 4.27 10.31 -2.80
C VAL A 123 3.32 9.64 -3.81
N VAL A 124 3.69 9.55 -5.09
CA VAL A 124 2.82 9.00 -6.14
C VAL A 124 2.49 7.51 -5.89
N PRO A 125 3.47 6.58 -5.81
CA PRO A 125 3.14 5.17 -5.53
C PRO A 125 2.60 4.98 -4.11
N GLY A 126 3.05 5.74 -3.11
CA GLY A 126 2.49 5.70 -1.76
C GLY A 126 1.00 6.09 -1.75
N ALA A 127 0.62 7.15 -2.46
CA ALA A 127 -0.78 7.54 -2.60
C ALA A 127 -1.62 6.46 -3.31
N LYS A 128 -1.06 5.79 -4.32
CA LYS A 128 -1.75 4.67 -4.96
C LYS A 128 -2.00 3.52 -3.98
N ALA A 129 -1.00 3.15 -3.19
CA ALA A 129 -1.13 2.13 -2.15
C ALA A 129 -2.17 2.52 -1.08
N VAL A 130 -2.13 3.76 -0.59
CA VAL A 130 -3.14 4.32 0.32
C VAL A 130 -4.54 4.20 -0.27
N GLN A 131 -4.72 4.56 -1.56
CA GLN A 131 -6.02 4.46 -2.22
C GLN A 131 -6.52 3.02 -2.28
N ASP A 132 -5.66 2.05 -2.59
CA ASP A 132 -6.03 0.63 -2.65
C ASP A 132 -6.41 0.08 -1.28
N LEU A 133 -5.69 0.45 -0.22
CA LEU A 133 -6.04 0.06 1.16
C LEU A 133 -7.34 0.70 1.63
N LEU A 134 -7.59 1.98 1.29
CA LEU A 134 -8.87 2.63 1.59
C LEU A 134 -10.04 1.98 0.85
N LEU A 135 -9.85 1.53 -0.39
CA LEU A 135 -10.85 0.74 -1.13
C LEU A 135 -11.05 -0.64 -0.49
N THR A 136 -9.97 -1.30 -0.06
CA THR A 136 -10.04 -2.57 0.67
C THR A 136 -10.90 -2.43 1.93
N TYR A 137 -10.71 -1.35 2.68
CA TYR A 137 -11.56 -1.04 3.85
C TYR A 137 -13.03 -0.84 3.47
N GLU A 138 -13.33 -0.17 2.35
CA GLU A 138 -14.71 0.10 1.94
C GLU A 138 -15.41 -1.12 1.34
N ASP A 139 -14.70 -1.94 0.57
CA ASP A 139 -15.26 -3.05 -0.19
C ASP A 139 -15.28 -4.37 0.58
N SER A 140 -14.46 -4.50 1.65
CA SER A 140 -14.36 -5.71 2.47
C SER A 140 -14.96 -5.51 3.85
N GLU A 141 -16.06 -6.20 4.15
CA GLU A 141 -16.64 -6.22 5.50
C GLU A 141 -15.67 -6.80 6.55
N TYR A 142 -14.80 -7.72 6.15
CA TYR A 142 -13.76 -8.27 6.99
C TYR A 142 -12.70 -7.21 7.32
N ALA A 143 -12.09 -6.59 6.32
CA ALA A 143 -11.08 -5.54 6.50
C ALA A 143 -11.62 -4.33 7.30
N ALA A 144 -12.91 -4.01 7.14
CA ALA A 144 -13.55 -2.91 7.87
C ALA A 144 -13.77 -3.19 9.37
N LYS A 145 -13.52 -4.41 9.82
CA LYS A 145 -13.75 -4.84 11.21
C LYS A 145 -12.52 -5.44 11.89
N ASP A 146 -11.51 -5.84 11.10
CA ASP A 146 -10.33 -6.51 11.63
C ASP A 146 -9.41 -5.53 12.35
N ASP A 147 -9.24 -5.73 13.64
CA ASP A 147 -8.41 -4.96 14.57
C ASP A 147 -7.52 -5.93 15.37
N ALA A 148 -7.03 -6.99 14.70
CA ALA A 148 -6.31 -8.10 15.32
C ALA A 148 -5.23 -8.73 14.41
N ILE A 149 -4.74 -8.01 13.41
CA ILE A 149 -3.66 -8.45 12.51
C ILE A 149 -2.37 -8.66 13.29
N GLY A 150 -2.13 -7.85 14.31
CA GLY A 150 -0.97 -7.94 15.20
C GLY A 150 0.10 -6.88 14.95
N ILE A 151 -0.26 -5.76 14.30
CA ILE A 151 0.57 -4.55 14.26
C ILE A 151 0.54 -3.85 15.63
N PRO A 152 1.45 -2.90 15.91
CA PRO A 152 1.49 -2.24 17.24
C PRO A 152 0.20 -1.55 17.65
N GLU A 153 -0.60 -1.11 16.70
CA GLU A 153 -1.86 -0.40 16.89
C GLU A 153 -3.05 -1.35 17.12
N SER A 154 -2.94 -2.64 16.78
CA SER A 154 -4.05 -3.61 16.91
C SER A 154 -4.72 -3.58 18.28
N GLY A 155 -6.03 -3.62 18.29
CA GLY A 155 -6.86 -3.58 19.51
C GLY A 155 -7.22 -2.16 19.96
N ASN A 156 -6.99 -1.14 19.14
CA ASN A 156 -7.30 0.26 19.48
C ASN A 156 -8.73 0.69 19.11
N GLY A 157 -9.49 -0.17 18.42
CA GLY A 157 -10.86 0.11 17.94
C GLY A 157 -10.91 0.76 16.55
N VAL A 158 -9.78 0.88 15.90
CA VAL A 158 -9.65 1.25 14.47
C VAL A 158 -9.26 -0.01 13.70
N PRO A 159 -9.82 -0.30 12.53
CA PRO A 159 -9.34 -1.41 11.71
C PRO A 159 -7.85 -1.28 11.37
N ASP A 160 -7.07 -2.35 11.53
CA ASP A 160 -5.62 -2.35 11.33
C ASP A 160 -5.18 -1.85 9.94
N VAL A 161 -5.99 -2.11 8.90
CA VAL A 161 -5.73 -1.56 7.56
C VAL A 161 -5.76 -0.03 7.54
N LEU A 162 -6.57 0.59 8.38
CA LEU A 162 -6.60 2.04 8.53
C LEU A 162 -5.43 2.56 9.37
N ASP A 163 -4.97 1.81 10.37
CA ASP A 163 -3.78 2.18 11.13
C ASP A 163 -2.53 2.17 10.23
N GLU A 164 -2.41 1.18 9.34
CA GLU A 164 -1.36 1.20 8.32
C GLU A 164 -1.47 2.39 7.36
N VAL A 165 -2.66 2.66 6.84
CA VAL A 165 -2.90 3.84 6.01
C VAL A 165 -2.56 5.13 6.76
N ARG A 166 -2.87 5.20 8.05
CA ARG A 166 -2.56 6.37 8.90
C ARG A 166 -1.06 6.62 8.97
N TYR A 167 -0.24 5.57 9.06
CA TYR A 167 1.21 5.69 9.10
C TYR A 167 1.76 6.42 7.87
N GLU A 168 1.29 6.05 6.69
CA GLU A 168 1.69 6.71 5.44
C GLU A 168 1.13 8.13 5.32
N LEU A 169 -0.13 8.35 5.69
CA LEU A 169 -0.76 9.67 5.62
C LEU A 169 -0.08 10.68 6.56
N ASP A 170 0.36 10.27 7.74
CA ASP A 170 1.09 11.12 8.68
C ASP A 170 2.45 11.55 8.09
N TRP A 171 3.12 10.67 7.34
CA TRP A 171 4.31 11.04 6.57
C TRP A 171 3.97 11.97 5.41
N MET A 172 2.93 11.66 4.64
CA MET A 172 2.50 12.50 3.51
C MET A 172 2.18 13.92 3.95
N LEU A 173 1.59 14.13 5.12
CA LEU A 173 1.35 15.47 5.68
C LEU A 173 2.64 16.27 5.86
N LYS A 174 3.77 15.62 6.20
CA LYS A 174 5.09 16.26 6.29
C LYS A 174 5.65 16.65 4.92
N MET A 175 5.21 15.97 3.85
CA MET A 175 5.63 16.24 2.49
C MET A 175 4.93 17.46 1.87
N GLN A 176 3.90 18.02 2.49
CA GLN A 176 3.26 19.24 2.02
C GLN A 176 4.06 20.47 2.42
N ASP A 177 4.33 21.34 1.46
CA ASP A 177 4.93 22.65 1.74
C ASP A 177 3.89 23.58 2.39
N GLU A 178 4.24 24.05 3.58
CA GLU A 178 3.33 24.89 4.39
C GLU A 178 2.96 26.23 3.72
N THR A 179 3.85 26.77 2.90
CA THR A 179 3.68 28.07 2.28
C THR A 179 2.81 27.98 1.03
N SER A 180 3.19 27.12 0.09
CA SER A 180 2.52 27.02 -1.21
C SER A 180 1.34 26.05 -1.19
N GLY A 181 1.41 25.02 -0.37
CA GLY A 181 0.45 23.91 -0.35
C GLY A 181 0.75 22.79 -1.35
N GLY A 182 1.74 22.97 -2.22
CA GLY A 182 2.24 21.94 -3.08
C GLY A 182 2.95 20.81 -2.30
N VAL A 183 3.14 19.66 -2.91
CA VAL A 183 3.71 18.49 -2.26
C VAL A 183 5.04 18.13 -2.90
N TYR A 184 6.06 17.97 -2.06
CA TYR A 184 7.35 17.45 -2.48
C TYR A 184 7.18 16.05 -3.06
N HIS A 185 7.85 15.79 -4.17
CA HIS A 185 7.59 14.58 -4.96
C HIS A 185 8.03 13.30 -4.25
N LYS A 186 9.23 13.34 -3.66
CA LYS A 186 9.85 12.19 -2.99
C LYS A 186 10.93 12.64 -2.02
N VAL A 187 11.35 11.71 -1.17
CA VAL A 187 12.55 11.82 -0.34
C VAL A 187 13.42 10.57 -0.56
N THR A 188 14.62 10.76 -1.12
CA THR A 188 15.55 9.68 -1.50
C THR A 188 17.00 10.14 -1.34
N GLY A 189 17.97 9.22 -1.39
CA GLY A 189 19.34 9.57 -1.73
C GLY A 189 19.45 10.09 -3.16
N GLU A 190 20.65 10.54 -3.59
CA GLU A 190 20.92 10.93 -4.98
C GLU A 190 20.84 9.74 -5.94
N VAL A 191 21.28 8.58 -5.50
CA VAL A 191 21.34 7.34 -6.25
C VAL A 191 20.66 6.22 -5.47
N PHE A 192 20.30 5.14 -6.15
CA PHE A 192 19.85 3.94 -5.45
C PHE A 192 20.97 3.40 -4.56
N PRO A 193 20.67 2.96 -3.33
CA PRO A 193 21.66 2.31 -2.48
C PRO A 193 22.11 0.98 -3.12
N GLU A 194 23.28 0.51 -2.70
CA GLU A 194 23.67 -0.88 -2.95
C GLU A 194 22.78 -1.84 -2.14
N MET A 195 22.97 -3.15 -2.29
CA MET A 195 22.25 -4.14 -1.49
C MET A 195 22.75 -4.12 -0.03
N VAL A 196 22.19 -3.22 0.75
CA VAL A 196 22.43 -3.03 2.17
C VAL A 196 21.12 -3.07 2.96
N ALA A 197 21.16 -3.32 4.24
CA ALA A 197 19.97 -3.21 5.08
C ALA A 197 19.56 -1.73 5.25
N ALA A 198 18.27 -1.48 5.50
CA ALA A 198 17.74 -0.12 5.66
C ALA A 198 18.46 0.72 6.73
N VAL A 199 18.93 0.07 7.81
CA VAL A 199 19.70 0.70 8.89
C VAL A 199 21.14 1.00 8.52
N GLU A 200 21.66 0.47 7.43
CA GLU A 200 23.01 0.65 6.94
C GLU A 200 23.10 1.72 5.85
N GLU A 201 21.95 2.12 5.27
CA GLU A 201 21.92 3.23 4.33
C GLU A 201 22.13 4.55 5.09
N ASN A 202 23.28 5.19 4.84
CA ASN A 202 23.67 6.44 5.49
C ASN A 202 23.74 7.62 4.51
N ALA A 203 23.12 7.50 3.31
CA ALA A 203 23.10 8.58 2.34
C ALA A 203 22.33 9.79 2.91
N GLN A 204 22.76 11.00 2.54
CA GLN A 204 21.98 12.20 2.84
C GLN A 204 20.66 12.13 2.05
N MET A 205 19.55 12.10 2.76
CA MET A 205 18.23 12.15 2.14
C MET A 205 17.97 13.54 1.55
N ILE A 206 17.43 13.56 0.33
CA ILE A 206 17.10 14.77 -0.43
C ILE A 206 15.59 14.79 -0.66
N LEU A 207 15.00 15.90 -0.29
CA LEU A 207 13.60 16.20 -0.57
C LEU A 207 13.52 16.83 -1.96
N SER A 208 13.02 16.08 -2.95
CA SER A 208 12.91 16.50 -4.34
C SER A 208 11.90 17.65 -4.51
N PRO A 209 11.97 18.43 -5.59
CA PRO A 209 11.04 19.55 -5.80
C PRO A 209 9.57 19.14 -5.74
N ILE A 210 8.72 20.11 -5.46
CA ILE A 210 7.26 19.99 -5.55
C ILE A 210 6.87 19.62 -6.98
N SER A 211 5.87 18.75 -7.13
CA SER A 211 5.31 18.38 -8.43
C SER A 211 3.79 18.38 -8.42
N ASN A 212 3.20 18.56 -9.59
CA ASN A 212 1.74 18.50 -9.74
C ASN A 212 1.22 17.07 -9.61
N THR A 213 1.97 16.05 -10.04
CA THR A 213 1.59 14.64 -9.87
C THR A 213 1.46 14.28 -8.39
N ALA A 214 2.53 14.48 -7.60
CA ALA A 214 2.49 14.22 -6.16
C ALA A 214 1.41 15.05 -5.44
N THR A 215 1.25 16.34 -5.83
CA THR A 215 0.24 17.21 -5.23
C THR A 215 -1.18 16.74 -5.54
N GLY A 216 -1.42 16.25 -6.76
CA GLY A 216 -2.73 15.74 -7.18
C GLY A 216 -3.11 14.45 -6.46
N ASP A 217 -2.19 13.49 -6.41
CA ASP A 217 -2.40 12.22 -5.75
C ASP A 217 -2.57 12.40 -4.23
N PHE A 218 -1.74 13.25 -3.62
CA PHE A 218 -1.89 13.66 -2.22
C PHE A 218 -3.27 14.27 -1.96
N ALA A 219 -3.72 15.24 -2.79
CA ALA A 219 -5.03 15.87 -2.61
C ALA A 219 -6.16 14.84 -2.65
N ALA A 220 -6.09 13.87 -3.56
CA ALA A 220 -7.10 12.83 -3.70
C ALA A 220 -7.16 11.91 -2.47
N VAL A 221 -6.03 11.38 -2.01
CA VAL A 221 -6.02 10.45 -0.87
C VAL A 221 -6.34 11.15 0.44
N MET A 222 -5.89 12.39 0.65
CA MET A 222 -6.24 13.18 1.82
C MET A 222 -7.73 13.53 1.86
N ALA A 223 -8.34 13.86 0.72
CA ALA A 223 -9.78 14.08 0.63
C ALA A 223 -10.56 12.80 0.99
N LYS A 224 -10.14 11.64 0.47
CA LYS A 224 -10.73 10.33 0.79
C LYS A 224 -10.56 9.99 2.27
N ALA A 225 -9.36 10.15 2.82
CA ALA A 225 -9.06 9.92 4.23
C ALA A 225 -9.93 10.80 5.15
N SER A 226 -10.19 12.05 4.78
CA SER A 226 -11.04 12.95 5.56
C SER A 226 -12.47 12.43 5.77
N VAL A 227 -12.96 11.62 4.83
CA VAL A 227 -14.27 10.96 4.94
C VAL A 227 -14.18 9.70 5.77
N VAL A 228 -13.21 8.83 5.47
CA VAL A 228 -13.07 7.52 6.11
C VAL A 228 -12.76 7.65 7.61
N TYR A 229 -11.79 8.51 7.97
CA TYR A 229 -11.38 8.68 9.37
C TYR A 229 -12.38 9.48 10.23
N ARG A 230 -13.38 10.10 9.63
CA ARG A 230 -14.36 10.93 10.37
C ARG A 230 -14.98 10.25 11.57
N LYS A 231 -15.24 8.97 11.49
CA LYS A 231 -15.87 8.20 12.57
C LYS A 231 -14.86 7.73 13.63
N TYR A 232 -13.56 7.70 13.31
CA TYR A 232 -12.52 7.19 14.21
C TYR A 232 -11.73 8.33 14.87
N ASP A 233 -11.30 9.32 14.08
CA ASP A 233 -10.53 10.48 14.51
C ASP A 233 -10.97 11.72 13.72
N ALA A 234 -11.89 12.48 14.28
CA ALA A 234 -12.44 13.68 13.64
C ALA A 234 -11.38 14.78 13.46
N ALA A 235 -10.40 14.90 14.37
CA ALA A 235 -9.35 15.91 14.29
C ALA A 235 -8.37 15.59 13.14
N PHE A 236 -8.00 14.32 13.00
CA PHE A 236 -7.20 13.87 11.87
C PHE A 236 -7.95 14.03 10.54
N ALA A 237 -9.22 13.68 10.50
CA ALA A 237 -10.06 13.88 9.31
C ALA A 237 -10.14 15.35 8.90
N ASP A 238 -10.23 16.29 9.85
CA ASP A 238 -10.18 17.71 9.58
C ASP A 238 -8.80 18.17 9.04
N SER A 239 -7.72 17.60 9.58
CA SER A 239 -6.36 17.87 9.11
C SER A 239 -6.18 17.38 7.66
N CYS A 240 -6.65 16.18 7.34
CA CYS A 240 -6.64 15.64 5.98
C CYS A 240 -7.44 16.53 5.01
N LEU A 241 -8.64 16.96 5.40
CA LEU A 241 -9.47 17.83 4.57
C LEU A 241 -8.78 19.17 4.29
N ALA A 242 -8.20 19.79 5.31
CA ALA A 242 -7.48 21.05 5.18
C ALA A 242 -6.26 20.92 4.27
N ALA A 243 -5.51 19.83 4.41
CA ALA A 243 -4.36 19.51 3.56
C ALA A 243 -4.77 19.28 2.10
N ALA A 244 -5.84 18.51 1.85
CA ALA A 244 -6.39 18.30 0.52
C ALA A 244 -6.82 19.62 -0.16
N GLN A 245 -7.54 20.47 0.56
CA GLN A 245 -7.98 21.77 0.04
C GLN A 245 -6.80 22.70 -0.29
N LYS A 246 -5.75 22.66 0.52
CA LYS A 246 -4.54 23.45 0.30
C LYS A 246 -3.77 22.97 -0.94
N ALA A 247 -3.65 21.64 -1.12
CA ALA A 247 -3.05 21.02 -2.29
C ALA A 247 -3.87 21.32 -3.57
N TRP A 248 -5.19 21.22 -3.49
CA TRP A 248 -6.07 21.56 -4.61
C TRP A 248 -5.91 23.02 -5.05
N LYS A 249 -5.82 23.93 -4.11
CA LYS A 249 -5.59 25.36 -4.39
C LYS A 249 -4.24 25.60 -5.07
N TYR A 250 -3.21 24.83 -4.69
CA TYR A 250 -1.92 24.87 -5.38
C TYR A 250 -2.08 24.46 -6.85
N LEU A 251 -2.78 23.36 -7.13
CA LEU A 251 -3.01 22.87 -8.50
C LEU A 251 -3.77 23.85 -9.37
N GLU A 252 -4.76 24.55 -8.81
CA GLU A 252 -5.50 25.61 -9.54
C GLU A 252 -4.59 26.73 -10.04
N GLN A 253 -3.48 26.99 -9.32
CA GLN A 253 -2.50 28.04 -9.65
C GLN A 253 -1.37 27.55 -10.57
N HIS A 254 -1.18 26.23 -10.70
CA HIS A 254 -0.08 25.60 -11.44
C HIS A 254 -0.61 24.68 -12.56
N GLN A 255 -1.67 25.11 -13.24
CA GLN A 255 -2.26 24.33 -14.33
C GLN A 255 -1.30 24.22 -15.53
N GLY A 256 -1.21 23.01 -16.09
CA GLY A 256 -0.42 22.77 -17.31
C GLY A 256 1.06 22.47 -17.06
N ASP A 257 1.51 22.42 -15.80
CA ASP A 257 2.86 21.94 -15.49
C ASP A 257 3.01 20.47 -15.92
N ALA A 258 4.21 20.14 -16.43
CA ALA A 258 4.55 18.77 -16.81
C ALA A 258 4.63 17.86 -15.59
N GLY A 259 4.56 16.55 -15.82
CA GLY A 259 4.90 15.54 -14.80
C GLY A 259 6.34 15.69 -14.30
N PHE A 260 6.60 15.09 -13.15
CA PHE A 260 7.91 15.17 -12.49
C PHE A 260 9.04 14.58 -13.36
N LYS A 261 10.20 15.23 -13.29
CA LYS A 261 11.49 14.74 -13.79
C LYS A 261 12.56 14.93 -12.72
N ASN A 262 13.47 13.98 -12.64
CA ASN A 262 14.62 14.09 -11.77
C ASN A 262 15.43 15.36 -12.05
N VAL A 263 16.02 15.92 -11.01
CA VAL A 263 16.81 17.15 -11.05
C VAL A 263 18.25 16.90 -10.61
N GLY A 264 19.19 17.62 -11.19
CA GLY A 264 20.62 17.54 -10.84
C GLY A 264 21.19 16.14 -11.00
N SER A 265 21.79 15.61 -9.93
CA SER A 265 22.43 14.29 -9.86
C SER A 265 21.49 13.18 -9.40
N ILE A 266 20.24 13.49 -9.06
CA ILE A 266 19.27 12.50 -8.59
C ILE A 266 18.87 11.58 -9.75
N VAL A 267 19.02 10.25 -9.53
CA VAL A 267 18.70 9.22 -10.55
C VAL A 267 17.79 8.11 -10.02
N THR A 268 17.16 8.32 -8.85
CA THR A 268 16.17 7.41 -8.25
C THR A 268 14.82 7.49 -8.99
N GLY A 269 13.82 6.67 -8.64
CA GLY A 269 12.54 6.59 -9.34
C GLY A 269 11.88 7.95 -9.64
N GLU A 270 11.38 8.15 -10.85
CA GLU A 270 10.75 9.42 -11.25
C GLU A 270 9.25 9.45 -10.94
N TYR A 271 8.50 8.41 -11.25
CA TYR A 271 7.03 8.35 -11.07
C TYR A 271 6.31 9.62 -11.59
N PRO A 272 6.46 9.92 -12.91
CA PRO A 272 5.99 11.18 -13.52
C PRO A 272 4.47 11.34 -13.56
#